data_9381d4764ceab6bfc0957e144e41d467
#
_entry.id   9381d4764ceab6bfc0957e144e41d467
#
_cell.length_a   1.000
_cell.length_b   1.000
_cell.length_c   1.000
_cell.angle_alpha   90.00
_cell.angle_beta   90.00
_cell.angle_gamma   90.00
#
_symmetry.space_group_name_H-M   'P 1'
#
loop_
_entity.id
_entity.type
_entity.pdbx_description
1 polymer ?
#
loop_
_entity_poly.entity_id
_entity_poly.type
_entity_poly.pdbx_seq_one_letter_code
_entity_poly.pdbx_strand_id
1 'polypeptide(L)'
;PVYTAHTYHTKVPHPAIMRYILHYTQPGDVVFDGFAGTGMTGVAAQACGDRSTVYSTKIADEWKTMFHSTPQWGVRHAICGDLSPYAADMSFCYNTPLDVPVLQKEINRITKELNDECGWLYQTLDENGKPNGKINCVVWSDVFVCPNCGKEYVFWDASMDYENKCIKDDFCCPHCHSMQTKKSSRVAMETVYDDALKETIQKVK
;
A
#
# COMPACT_ATOMS: atom_id res chain seq x y z
N PRO A 1 -6.88 -7.86 7.07
CA PRO A 1 -7.89 -7.08 7.77
C PRO A 1 -8.03 -5.68 7.19
N VAL A 2 -9.23 -5.09 7.32
CA VAL A 2 -9.65 -3.82 6.71
C VAL A 2 -8.66 -2.68 6.97
N TYR A 3 -8.15 -2.54 8.19
CA TYR A 3 -7.24 -1.47 8.56
C TYR A 3 -5.91 -1.49 7.79
N THR A 4 -5.39 -2.66 7.49
CA THR A 4 -4.09 -2.83 6.82
C THR A 4 -4.19 -3.02 5.30
N ALA A 5 -5.41 -2.96 4.74
CA ALA A 5 -5.63 -3.20 3.32
C ALA A 5 -5.02 -2.12 2.41
N HIS A 6 -4.86 -0.90 2.91
CA HIS A 6 -4.17 0.22 2.24
C HIS A 6 -3.60 1.18 3.27
N THR A 7 -2.67 2.03 2.86
CA THR A 7 -2.09 3.09 3.68
C THR A 7 -2.85 4.40 3.49
N TYR A 8 -3.09 5.13 4.59
CA TYR A 8 -3.62 6.50 4.58
C TYR A 8 -3.13 7.23 5.83
N HIS A 9 -2.63 8.46 5.69
CA HIS A 9 -1.86 9.15 6.73
C HIS A 9 -2.58 9.33 8.06
N THR A 10 -3.88 9.61 8.03
CA THR A 10 -4.69 9.88 9.23
C THR A 10 -5.62 8.73 9.60
N LYS A 11 -5.35 7.52 9.08
CA LYS A 11 -6.20 6.36 9.31
C LYS A 11 -6.16 5.89 10.75
N VAL A 12 -7.29 5.95 11.43
CA VAL A 12 -7.45 5.45 12.80
C VAL A 12 -8.03 4.03 12.78
N PRO A 13 -7.52 3.09 13.59
CA PRO A 13 -8.08 1.75 13.67
C PRO A 13 -9.55 1.77 14.12
N HIS A 14 -10.44 1.14 13.36
CA HIS A 14 -11.87 1.08 13.69
C HIS A 14 -12.18 0.58 15.11
N PRO A 15 -11.41 -0.35 15.75
CA PRO A 15 -11.69 -0.72 17.14
C PRO A 15 -11.46 0.43 18.15
N ALA A 16 -10.58 1.38 17.82
CA ALA A 16 -10.43 2.58 18.65
C ALA A 16 -11.66 3.49 18.52
N ILE A 17 -12.13 3.71 17.31
CA ILE A 17 -13.33 4.51 17.02
C ILE A 17 -14.59 3.89 17.66
N MET A 18 -14.71 2.55 17.61
CA MET A 18 -15.83 1.82 18.24
C MET A 18 -16.01 2.18 19.71
N ARG A 19 -14.93 2.39 20.48
CA ARG A 19 -14.99 2.74 21.90
C ARG A 19 -15.71 4.08 22.10
N TYR A 20 -15.41 5.06 21.27
CA TYR A 20 -16.07 6.38 21.31
C TYR A 20 -17.53 6.27 20.88
N ILE A 21 -17.81 5.56 19.79
CA ILE A 21 -19.18 5.37 19.31
C ILE A 21 -20.04 4.68 20.37
N LEU A 22 -19.56 3.59 20.95
CA LEU A 22 -20.28 2.86 22.01
C LEU A 22 -20.51 3.71 23.26
N HIS A 23 -19.60 4.64 23.56
CA HIS A 23 -19.69 5.49 24.75
C HIS A 23 -20.70 6.63 24.59
N TYR A 24 -20.73 7.27 23.44
CA TYR A 24 -21.50 8.50 23.24
C TYR A 24 -22.83 8.32 22.50
N THR A 25 -23.11 7.11 21.98
CA THR A 25 -24.29 6.87 21.14
C THR A 25 -25.05 5.62 21.55
N GLN A 26 -26.29 5.54 21.10
CA GLN A 26 -27.18 4.37 21.24
C GLN A 26 -27.28 3.61 19.91
N PRO A 27 -27.67 2.31 19.90
CA PRO A 27 -28.01 1.58 18.69
C PRO A 27 -29.02 2.34 17.83
N GLY A 28 -28.73 2.50 16.54
CA GLY A 28 -29.57 3.23 15.58
C GLY A 28 -29.26 4.72 15.46
N ASP A 29 -28.42 5.29 16.34
CA ASP A 29 -27.99 6.69 16.22
C ASP A 29 -27.15 6.93 14.97
N VAL A 30 -27.06 8.18 14.55
CA VAL A 30 -26.26 8.64 13.41
C VAL A 30 -24.96 9.28 13.90
N VAL A 31 -23.84 8.79 13.40
CA VAL A 31 -22.50 9.35 13.62
C VAL A 31 -22.09 10.13 12.38
N PHE A 32 -21.73 11.39 12.56
CA PHE A 32 -21.23 12.25 11.46
C PHE A 32 -19.72 12.41 11.56
N ASP A 33 -19.05 12.20 10.43
CA ASP A 33 -17.60 12.42 10.29
C ASP A 33 -17.34 13.16 8.96
N GLY A 34 -17.06 14.47 9.06
CA GLY A 34 -16.83 15.34 7.89
C GLY A 34 -15.42 15.25 7.32
N PHE A 35 -14.51 14.51 7.97
CA PHE A 35 -13.12 14.28 7.56
C PHE A 35 -12.78 12.80 7.70
N ALA A 36 -13.67 11.96 7.22
CA ALA A 36 -13.67 10.51 7.43
C ALA A 36 -12.47 9.76 6.83
N GLY A 37 -11.66 10.45 6.03
CA GLY A 37 -10.61 9.81 5.29
C GLY A 37 -11.16 8.63 4.50
N THR A 38 -10.58 7.46 4.68
CA THR A 38 -11.03 6.23 4.01
C THR A 38 -12.18 5.50 4.73
N GLY A 39 -12.97 6.20 5.58
CA GLY A 39 -14.25 5.72 6.10
C GLY A 39 -14.17 4.74 7.26
N MET A 40 -13.14 4.77 8.08
CA MET A 40 -13.03 3.88 9.24
C MET A 40 -14.10 4.14 10.30
N THR A 41 -14.66 5.35 10.35
CA THR A 41 -15.80 5.68 11.21
C THR A 41 -17.06 4.91 10.80
N GLY A 42 -17.33 4.80 9.50
CA GLY A 42 -18.43 3.99 8.98
C GLY A 42 -18.25 2.50 9.31
N VAL A 43 -17.04 1.98 9.09
CA VAL A 43 -16.70 0.59 9.47
C VAL A 43 -16.91 0.36 10.97
N ALA A 44 -16.49 1.30 11.82
CA ALA A 44 -16.66 1.19 13.27
C ALA A 44 -18.14 1.23 13.69
N ALA A 45 -18.93 2.09 13.07
CA ALA A 45 -20.35 2.22 13.34
C ALA A 45 -21.12 0.91 13.05
N GLN A 46 -20.81 0.26 11.92
CA GLN A 46 -21.36 -1.05 11.57
C GLN A 46 -20.82 -2.14 12.51
N ALA A 47 -19.50 -2.16 12.79
CA ALA A 47 -18.87 -3.15 13.65
C ALA A 47 -19.37 -3.14 15.10
N CYS A 48 -19.95 -2.04 15.58
CA CYS A 48 -20.65 -1.99 16.86
C CYS A 48 -21.86 -2.95 16.95
N GLY A 49 -22.35 -3.45 15.81
CA GLY A 49 -23.39 -4.49 15.75
C GLY A 49 -22.86 -5.92 15.88
N ASP A 50 -21.58 -6.14 15.68
CA ASP A 50 -20.97 -7.48 15.69
C ASP A 50 -20.23 -7.76 17.00
N ARG A 51 -20.79 -8.65 17.79
CA ARG A 51 -20.23 -9.10 19.10
C ARG A 51 -19.26 -10.26 18.98
N SER A 52 -19.15 -10.87 17.82
CA SER A 52 -18.38 -12.10 17.61
C SER A 52 -16.88 -11.87 17.41
N THR A 53 -16.46 -10.63 17.16
CA THR A 53 -15.07 -10.33 16.88
C THR A 53 -14.21 -10.30 18.14
N VAL A 54 -12.92 -10.61 17.97
CA VAL A 54 -11.90 -10.49 19.05
C VAL A 54 -11.85 -9.05 19.61
N TYR A 55 -12.06 -8.05 18.75
CA TYR A 55 -12.10 -6.64 19.18
C TYR A 55 -13.31 -6.35 20.07
N SER A 56 -14.48 -6.87 19.72
CA SER A 56 -15.70 -6.70 20.50
C SER A 56 -15.57 -7.33 21.89
N THR A 57 -15.00 -8.53 21.99
CA THR A 57 -14.71 -9.19 23.26
C THR A 57 -13.78 -8.33 24.12
N LYS A 58 -12.68 -7.85 23.56
CA LYS A 58 -11.73 -6.99 24.27
C LYS A 58 -12.38 -5.67 24.75
N ILE A 59 -13.18 -5.04 23.91
CA ILE A 59 -13.92 -3.81 24.29
C ILE A 59 -14.91 -4.10 25.42
N ALA A 60 -15.62 -5.22 25.40
CA ALA A 60 -16.55 -5.60 26.46
C ALA A 60 -15.83 -5.79 27.80
N ASP A 61 -14.67 -6.44 27.81
CA ASP A 61 -13.88 -6.64 29.03
C ASP A 61 -13.33 -5.32 29.59
N GLU A 62 -12.80 -4.45 28.73
CA GLU A 62 -12.36 -3.12 29.09
C GLU A 62 -13.52 -2.28 29.67
N TRP A 63 -14.71 -2.35 29.05
CA TRP A 63 -15.91 -1.64 29.48
C TRP A 63 -16.38 -2.10 30.85
N LYS A 64 -16.42 -3.40 31.07
CA LYS A 64 -16.76 -3.98 32.38
C LYS A 64 -15.81 -3.51 33.47
N THR A 65 -14.53 -3.41 33.16
CA THR A 65 -13.51 -2.94 34.12
C THR A 65 -13.67 -1.46 34.45
N MET A 66 -13.93 -0.61 33.44
CA MET A 66 -13.99 0.83 33.62
C MET A 66 -15.34 1.33 34.13
N PHE A 67 -16.44 0.75 33.66
CA PHE A 67 -17.79 1.28 33.89
C PHE A 67 -18.68 0.32 34.71
N HIS A 68 -18.19 -0.87 35.08
CA HIS A 68 -18.94 -1.93 35.78
C HIS A 68 -20.26 -2.30 35.09
N SER A 69 -20.30 -2.17 33.76
CA SER A 69 -21.47 -2.39 32.91
C SER A 69 -21.08 -3.05 31.59
N THR A 70 -22.00 -3.21 30.69
CA THR A 70 -21.74 -3.67 29.32
C THR A 70 -22.10 -2.56 28.33
N PRO A 71 -21.34 -2.40 27.22
CA PRO A 71 -21.69 -1.43 26.19
C PRO A 71 -23.02 -1.80 25.53
N GLN A 72 -23.75 -0.82 25.10
CA GLN A 72 -24.98 -1.05 24.33
C GLN A 72 -24.61 -1.36 22.87
N TRP A 73 -24.46 -2.65 22.60
CA TRP A 73 -24.16 -3.15 21.28
C TRP A 73 -25.31 -2.96 20.31
N GLY A 74 -25.02 -2.68 19.07
CA GLY A 74 -25.97 -2.52 17.97
C GLY A 74 -25.34 -1.66 16.88
N VAL A 75 -25.84 -1.78 15.66
CA VAL A 75 -25.38 -0.97 14.52
C VAL A 75 -25.72 0.51 14.75
N ARG A 76 -24.81 1.40 14.40
CA ARG A 76 -25.05 2.82 14.20
C ARG A 76 -24.95 3.14 12.72
N HIS A 77 -25.61 4.21 12.32
CA HIS A 77 -25.51 4.74 10.97
C HIS A 77 -24.39 5.76 10.91
N ALA A 78 -23.63 5.81 9.81
CA ALA A 78 -22.57 6.81 9.65
C ALA A 78 -22.84 7.66 8.41
N ILE A 79 -22.61 8.97 8.57
CA ILE A 79 -22.50 9.91 7.45
C ILE A 79 -21.03 10.30 7.36
N CYS A 80 -20.34 9.79 6.37
CA CYS A 80 -18.91 10.00 6.14
C CYS A 80 -18.71 10.95 4.94
N GLY A 81 -17.97 12.03 5.14
CA GLY A 81 -17.57 12.95 4.09
C GLY A 81 -16.07 13.20 4.14
N ASP A 82 -15.48 13.56 3.00
CA ASP A 82 -14.10 14.00 2.91
C ASP A 82 -13.91 14.96 1.74
N LEU A 83 -12.93 15.87 1.83
CA LEU A 83 -12.59 16.80 0.76
C LEU A 83 -11.87 16.11 -0.39
N SER A 84 -11.19 15.00 -0.13
CA SER A 84 -10.51 14.20 -1.14
C SER A 84 -11.49 13.27 -1.84
N PRO A 85 -11.69 13.39 -3.16
CA PRO A 85 -12.50 12.43 -3.92
C PRO A 85 -12.02 10.99 -3.77
N TYR A 86 -10.70 10.78 -3.70
CA TYR A 86 -10.11 9.46 -3.46
C TYR A 86 -10.52 8.88 -2.11
N ALA A 87 -10.45 9.67 -1.04
CA ALA A 87 -10.86 9.25 0.29
C ALA A 87 -12.37 8.94 0.35
N ALA A 88 -13.20 9.80 -0.26
CA ALA A 88 -14.64 9.60 -0.34
C ALA A 88 -15.02 8.31 -1.08
N ASP A 89 -14.37 8.01 -2.22
CA ASP A 89 -14.55 6.78 -2.99
C ASP A 89 -14.13 5.54 -2.17
N MET A 90 -12.98 5.59 -1.52
CA MET A 90 -12.52 4.51 -0.63
C MET A 90 -13.48 4.30 0.53
N SER A 91 -14.00 5.38 1.13
CA SER A 91 -15.00 5.32 2.19
C SER A 91 -16.29 4.66 1.70
N PHE A 92 -16.74 5.01 0.52
CA PHE A 92 -17.90 4.37 -0.12
C PHE A 92 -17.67 2.88 -0.33
N CYS A 93 -16.53 2.47 -0.91
CA CYS A 93 -16.19 1.08 -1.16
C CYS A 93 -16.15 0.22 0.12
N TYR A 94 -15.62 0.78 1.22
CA TYR A 94 -15.56 0.05 2.50
C TYR A 94 -16.91 -0.09 3.21
N ASN A 95 -17.83 0.83 2.99
CA ASN A 95 -19.07 0.92 3.74
C ASN A 95 -20.31 0.49 2.94
N THR A 96 -20.14 0.13 1.66
CA THR A 96 -21.23 -0.35 0.80
C THR A 96 -21.24 -1.87 0.73
N PRO A 97 -22.37 -2.52 0.97
CA PRO A 97 -22.52 -3.95 0.78
C PRO A 97 -22.23 -4.34 -0.67
N LEU A 98 -21.56 -5.47 -0.85
CA LEU A 98 -21.12 -5.95 -2.16
C LEU A 98 -21.53 -7.41 -2.37
N ASP A 99 -22.03 -7.71 -3.56
CA ASP A 99 -22.23 -9.09 -4.02
C ASP A 99 -20.87 -9.66 -4.48
N VAL A 100 -20.26 -10.44 -3.60
CA VAL A 100 -18.91 -11.00 -3.84
C VAL A 100 -18.84 -11.90 -5.08
N PRO A 101 -19.80 -12.82 -5.34
CA PRO A 101 -19.85 -13.59 -6.57
C PRO A 101 -19.89 -12.74 -7.85
N VAL A 102 -20.70 -11.69 -7.86
CA VAL A 102 -20.81 -10.77 -9.01
C VAL A 102 -19.50 -10.01 -9.21
N LEU A 103 -18.91 -9.48 -8.14
CA LEU A 103 -17.62 -8.82 -8.19
C LEU A 103 -16.52 -9.74 -8.73
N GLN A 104 -16.43 -10.98 -8.23
CA GLN A 104 -15.41 -11.93 -8.67
C GLN A 104 -15.54 -12.27 -10.17
N LYS A 105 -16.77 -12.43 -10.65
CA LYS A 105 -17.02 -12.65 -12.07
C LYS A 105 -16.52 -11.47 -12.91
N GLU A 106 -16.80 -10.25 -12.47
CA GLU A 106 -16.40 -9.04 -13.18
C GLU A 106 -14.88 -8.81 -13.15
N ILE A 107 -14.23 -9.05 -12.00
CA ILE A 107 -12.76 -9.02 -11.88
C ILE A 107 -12.12 -10.03 -12.87
N ASN A 108 -12.64 -11.24 -12.93
CA ASN A 108 -12.11 -12.27 -13.84
C ASN A 108 -12.29 -11.86 -15.32
N ARG A 109 -13.42 -11.23 -15.67
CA ARG A 109 -13.68 -10.70 -17.01
C ARG A 109 -12.65 -9.62 -17.38
N ILE A 110 -12.52 -8.59 -16.54
CA ILE A 110 -11.61 -7.47 -16.75
C ILE A 110 -10.15 -7.95 -16.81
N THR A 111 -9.76 -8.85 -15.90
CA THR A 111 -8.40 -9.40 -15.87
C THR A 111 -8.08 -10.16 -17.15
N LYS A 112 -9.05 -10.90 -17.68
CA LYS A 112 -8.88 -11.62 -18.96
C LYS A 112 -8.70 -10.61 -20.11
N GLU A 113 -9.58 -9.63 -20.23
CA GLU A 113 -9.50 -8.60 -21.28
C GLU A 113 -8.16 -7.85 -21.23
N LEU A 114 -7.74 -7.44 -20.03
CA LEU A 114 -6.42 -6.78 -19.84
C LEU A 114 -5.24 -7.68 -20.22
N ASN A 115 -5.30 -8.97 -19.90
CA ASN A 115 -4.24 -9.89 -20.31
C ASN A 115 -4.22 -10.11 -21.83
N ASP A 116 -5.38 -10.16 -22.47
CA ASP A 116 -5.48 -10.33 -23.92
C ASP A 116 -4.95 -9.07 -24.67
N GLU A 117 -5.22 -7.88 -24.15
CA GLU A 117 -4.81 -6.61 -24.75
C GLU A 117 -3.40 -6.19 -24.36
N CYS A 118 -3.05 -6.26 -23.09
CA CYS A 118 -1.84 -5.68 -22.49
C CYS A 118 -0.86 -6.72 -21.91
N GLY A 119 -1.19 -8.02 -21.97
CA GLY A 119 -0.37 -9.08 -21.35
C GLY A 119 1.07 -9.11 -21.85
N TRP A 120 1.31 -8.67 -23.07
CA TRP A 120 2.64 -8.57 -23.68
C TRP A 120 3.58 -7.61 -22.91
N LEU A 121 3.06 -6.59 -22.22
CA LEU A 121 3.85 -5.67 -21.39
C LEU A 121 4.52 -6.37 -20.20
N TYR A 122 3.98 -7.49 -19.78
CA TYR A 122 4.46 -8.26 -18.63
C TYR A 122 5.21 -9.53 -19.02
N GLN A 123 5.52 -9.71 -20.31
CA GLN A 123 6.30 -10.84 -20.77
C GLN A 123 7.80 -10.63 -20.49
N THR A 124 8.47 -11.70 -20.11
CA THR A 124 9.92 -11.74 -19.91
C THR A 124 10.45 -13.10 -20.30
N LEU A 125 11.78 -13.26 -20.26
CA LEU A 125 12.40 -14.56 -20.50
C LEU A 125 12.25 -15.45 -19.25
N ASP A 126 11.98 -16.72 -19.49
CA ASP A 126 12.02 -17.74 -18.45
C ASP A 126 13.47 -18.13 -18.11
N GLU A 127 13.67 -19.04 -17.16
CA GLU A 127 14.99 -19.54 -16.74
C GLU A 127 15.82 -20.17 -17.88
N ASN A 128 15.16 -20.55 -18.98
CA ASN A 128 15.79 -21.14 -20.18
C ASN A 128 16.01 -20.10 -21.29
N GLY A 129 15.75 -18.82 -21.02
CA GLY A 129 15.88 -17.75 -22.00
C GLY A 129 14.78 -17.70 -23.06
N LYS A 130 13.63 -18.37 -22.83
CA LYS A 130 12.48 -18.33 -23.76
C LYS A 130 11.47 -17.27 -23.29
N PRO A 131 10.73 -16.63 -24.20
CA PRO A 131 9.77 -15.56 -23.88
C PRO A 131 8.47 -16.10 -23.27
N ASN A 132 8.58 -16.97 -22.27
CA ASN A 132 7.45 -17.62 -21.58
C ASN A 132 7.32 -17.14 -20.12
N GLY A 133 8.24 -16.30 -19.65
CA GLY A 133 8.19 -15.75 -18.30
C GLY A 133 7.19 -14.62 -18.18
N LYS A 134 6.68 -14.42 -16.97
CA LYS A 134 5.85 -13.27 -16.60
C LYS A 134 6.55 -12.47 -15.51
N ILE A 135 6.63 -11.16 -15.70
CA ILE A 135 7.21 -10.24 -14.70
C ILE A 135 6.35 -10.27 -13.43
N ASN A 136 6.96 -10.60 -12.30
CA ASN A 136 6.32 -10.55 -11.00
C ASN A 136 6.49 -9.17 -10.34
N CYS A 137 7.68 -8.59 -10.45
CA CYS A 137 8.00 -7.26 -9.97
C CYS A 137 9.16 -6.68 -10.77
N VAL A 138 9.30 -5.37 -10.72
CA VAL A 138 10.44 -4.64 -11.28
C VAL A 138 11.17 -3.97 -10.12
N VAL A 139 12.47 -4.21 -10.03
CA VAL A 139 13.32 -3.57 -9.02
C VAL A 139 14.04 -2.39 -9.68
N TRP A 140 13.74 -1.20 -9.19
CA TRP A 140 14.45 0.02 -9.60
C TRP A 140 15.72 0.15 -8.77
N SER A 141 16.81 0.51 -9.42
CA SER A 141 18.11 0.68 -8.78
C SER A 141 18.82 1.91 -9.33
N ASP A 142 19.54 2.59 -8.46
CA ASP A 142 20.43 3.68 -8.88
C ASP A 142 21.55 3.15 -9.75
N VAL A 143 21.99 3.96 -10.71
CA VAL A 143 23.24 3.76 -11.47
C VAL A 143 24.32 4.65 -10.86
N PHE A 144 25.44 4.07 -10.48
CA PHE A 144 26.58 4.80 -9.91
C PHE A 144 27.78 4.87 -10.85
N VAL A 145 28.60 5.90 -10.65
CA VAL A 145 29.89 6.04 -11.29
C VAL A 145 30.97 5.65 -10.29
N CYS A 146 31.82 4.70 -10.64
CA CYS A 146 32.92 4.27 -9.80
C CYS A 146 33.97 5.39 -9.65
N PRO A 147 34.31 5.84 -8.44
CA PRO A 147 35.29 6.90 -8.24
C PRO A 147 36.72 6.49 -8.64
N ASN A 148 37.01 5.18 -8.72
CA ASN A 148 38.33 4.67 -9.07
C ASN A 148 38.54 4.53 -10.59
N CYS A 149 37.56 3.96 -11.34
CA CYS A 149 37.71 3.70 -12.77
C CYS A 149 36.81 4.55 -13.67
N GLY A 150 35.91 5.35 -13.12
CA GLY A 150 35.01 6.24 -13.85
C GLY A 150 33.89 5.55 -14.63
N LYS A 151 33.78 4.21 -14.58
CA LYS A 151 32.72 3.47 -15.29
C LYS A 151 31.45 3.43 -14.47
N GLU A 152 30.32 3.43 -15.19
CA GLU A 152 28.99 3.28 -14.61
C GLU A 152 28.70 1.81 -14.27
N TYR A 153 27.94 1.60 -13.20
CA TYR A 153 27.43 0.27 -12.81
C TYR A 153 26.08 0.40 -12.09
N VAL A 154 25.25 -0.63 -12.21
CA VAL A 154 23.96 -0.72 -11.51
C VAL A 154 24.23 -1.14 -10.05
N PHE A 155 23.74 -0.37 -9.10
CA PHE A 155 23.95 -0.63 -7.67
C PHE A 155 23.43 -2.00 -7.24
N TRP A 156 22.23 -2.36 -7.70
CA TRP A 156 21.62 -3.65 -7.40
C TRP A 156 22.53 -4.81 -7.79
N ASP A 157 23.07 -4.80 -9.01
CA ASP A 157 23.90 -5.89 -9.54
C ASP A 157 25.23 -6.01 -8.79
N ALA A 158 25.78 -4.88 -8.31
CA ALA A 158 27.04 -4.85 -7.59
C ALA A 158 26.91 -5.23 -6.11
N SER A 159 25.78 -4.93 -5.47
CA SER A 159 25.59 -5.02 -4.01
C SER A 159 24.71 -6.18 -3.55
N MET A 160 23.90 -6.76 -4.45
CA MET A 160 22.96 -7.82 -4.07
C MET A 160 23.68 -9.14 -3.79
N ASP A 161 23.45 -9.67 -2.60
CA ASP A 161 23.82 -11.03 -2.22
C ASP A 161 22.61 -11.94 -2.39
N TYR A 162 22.63 -12.73 -3.48
CA TYR A 162 21.52 -13.62 -3.81
C TYR A 162 21.43 -14.84 -2.89
N GLU A 163 22.53 -15.24 -2.25
CA GLU A 163 22.56 -16.37 -1.31
C GLU A 163 21.89 -15.98 0.01
N ASN A 164 22.28 -14.82 0.56
CA ASN A 164 21.77 -14.31 1.82
C ASN A 164 20.53 -13.41 1.67
N LYS A 165 20.12 -13.13 0.40
CA LYS A 165 18.98 -12.27 0.06
C LYS A 165 19.02 -10.89 0.73
N CYS A 166 20.19 -10.27 0.76
CA CYS A 166 20.42 -8.97 1.36
C CYS A 166 21.29 -8.08 0.47
N ILE A 167 21.21 -6.78 0.71
CA ILE A 167 22.07 -5.78 0.08
C ILE A 167 23.30 -5.61 0.96
N LYS A 168 24.50 -5.75 0.40
CA LYS A 168 25.77 -5.51 1.09
C LYS A 168 26.02 -4.01 1.21
N ASP A 169 26.48 -3.57 2.36
CA ASP A 169 26.94 -2.19 2.56
C ASP A 169 28.27 -1.92 1.83
N ASP A 170 29.16 -2.91 1.86
CA ASP A 170 30.44 -2.93 1.14
C ASP A 170 30.37 -3.90 -0.02
N PHE A 171 30.70 -3.44 -1.22
CA PHE A 171 30.66 -4.22 -2.45
C PHE A 171 31.80 -3.84 -3.39
N CYS A 172 32.13 -4.72 -4.36
CA CYS A 172 33.17 -4.47 -5.32
C CYS A 172 32.63 -3.85 -6.61
N CYS A 173 33.34 -2.87 -7.16
CA CYS A 173 33.05 -2.40 -8.52
C CYS A 173 33.17 -3.56 -9.51
N PRO A 174 32.16 -3.82 -10.36
CA PRO A 174 32.21 -4.95 -11.31
C PRO A 174 33.26 -4.79 -12.40
N HIS A 175 33.81 -3.58 -12.56
CA HIS A 175 34.81 -3.28 -13.61
C HIS A 175 36.26 -3.31 -13.13
N CYS A 176 36.54 -2.76 -11.94
CA CYS A 176 37.90 -2.62 -11.45
C CYS A 176 38.14 -3.31 -10.10
N HIS A 177 37.11 -3.95 -9.55
CA HIS A 177 37.15 -4.67 -8.26
C HIS A 177 37.54 -3.85 -7.05
N SER A 178 37.58 -2.50 -7.16
CA SER A 178 37.80 -1.65 -6.00
C SER A 178 36.61 -1.73 -5.06
N MET A 179 36.88 -1.73 -3.75
CA MET A 179 35.85 -1.72 -2.73
C MET A 179 35.10 -0.39 -2.74
N GLN A 180 33.78 -0.46 -2.71
CA GLN A 180 32.86 0.66 -2.77
C GLN A 180 31.82 0.56 -1.66
N THR A 181 31.25 1.72 -1.30
CA THR A 181 30.05 1.82 -0.48
C THR A 181 29.03 2.69 -1.22
N LYS A 182 27.77 2.62 -0.85
CA LYS A 182 26.75 3.52 -1.41
C LYS A 182 27.12 5.00 -1.18
N LYS A 183 27.73 5.32 -0.05
CA LYS A 183 28.14 6.69 0.32
C LYS A 183 29.36 7.21 -0.45
N SER A 184 30.27 6.31 -0.87
CA SER A 184 31.48 6.70 -1.62
C SER A 184 31.24 6.83 -3.12
N SER A 185 30.13 6.31 -3.63
CA SER A 185 29.80 6.31 -5.06
C SER A 185 29.00 7.56 -5.44
N ARG A 186 29.19 8.05 -6.65
CA ARG A 186 28.42 9.16 -7.22
C ARG A 186 27.30 8.61 -8.07
N VAL A 187 26.12 9.18 -7.94
CA VAL A 187 24.97 8.84 -8.80
C VAL A 187 25.29 9.28 -10.23
N ALA A 188 25.04 8.40 -11.19
CA ALA A 188 25.17 8.75 -12.60
C ALA A 188 24.05 9.69 -13.03
N MET A 189 24.39 10.71 -13.79
CA MET A 189 23.46 11.69 -14.30
C MET A 189 23.37 11.56 -15.82
N GLU A 190 22.17 11.73 -16.35
CA GLU A 190 21.97 11.84 -17.79
C GLU A 190 21.36 13.18 -18.16
N THR A 191 21.70 13.65 -19.33
CA THR A 191 21.14 14.90 -19.89
C THR A 191 20.02 14.53 -20.84
N VAL A 192 18.80 14.97 -20.53
CA VAL A 192 17.59 14.65 -21.31
C VAL A 192 16.88 15.93 -21.66
N TYR A 193 16.34 16.01 -22.88
CA TYR A 193 15.44 17.09 -23.25
C TYR A 193 14.05 16.79 -22.70
N ASP A 194 13.50 17.72 -21.92
CA ASP A 194 12.16 17.62 -21.35
C ASP A 194 11.18 18.38 -22.25
N ASP A 195 10.29 17.65 -22.90
CA ASP A 195 9.29 18.23 -23.82
C ASP A 195 8.26 19.11 -23.12
N ALA A 196 7.98 18.88 -21.86
CA ALA A 196 7.02 19.68 -21.10
C ALA A 196 7.63 21.02 -20.67
N LEU A 197 8.89 21.01 -20.24
CA LEU A 197 9.64 22.20 -19.84
C LEU A 197 10.29 22.91 -21.05
N LYS A 198 10.39 22.21 -22.21
CA LYS A 198 11.10 22.67 -23.42
C LYS A 198 12.55 23.06 -23.16
N GLU A 199 13.19 22.40 -22.26
CA GLU A 199 14.59 22.63 -21.90
C GLU A 199 15.34 21.33 -21.66
N THR A 200 16.67 21.43 -21.68
CA THR A 200 17.54 20.31 -21.40
C THR A 200 17.84 20.28 -19.90
N ILE A 201 17.46 19.19 -19.26
CA ILE A 201 17.63 18.96 -17.82
C ILE A 201 18.62 17.82 -17.55
N GLN A 202 19.25 17.86 -16.38
CA GLN A 202 19.99 16.73 -15.84
C GLN A 202 19.10 15.97 -14.87
N LYS A 203 18.95 14.67 -15.07
CA LYS A 203 18.26 13.79 -14.14
C LYS A 203 19.12 12.61 -13.74
N VAL A 204 18.77 11.98 -12.64
CA VAL A 204 19.38 10.73 -12.20
C VAL A 204 19.07 9.64 -13.21
N LYS A 205 20.09 8.86 -13.54
CA LYS A 205 19.99 7.79 -14.53
C LYS A 205 19.42 6.50 -13.93
#